data_22755d71aa5a8175aaa167b6290f6c53
#
_entry.id   22755d71aa5a8175aaa167b6290f6c53
#
_cell.length_a   1.000
_cell.length_b   1.000
_cell.length_c   1.000
_cell.angle_alpha   90.00
_cell.angle_beta   90.00
_cell.angle_gamma   90.00
#
_symmetry.space_group_name_H-M   'P 1'
#
loop_
_entity.id
_entity.type
_entity.pdbx_description
1 polymer ?
#
loop_
_entity_poly.entity_id
_entity_poly.type
_entity_poly.pdbx_seq_one_letter_code
_entity_poly.pdbx_strand_id
1 'polypeptide(L)'
;MAKSKREFGEGPLYTITNYIFWFLLGNLYFMLLNIPLVLMLIIFFSNGTNKIPQGFTSILVICCIPIAPAATALFSVMGKIIREKDVNITKDYFKAYKTNFIQSLFFGALEIMLICILSIDIKYFIASAYPQVLTVSVFVIIVFIFSINLYIFPIISRFYLGWKDIFKTEIGRAHV
;
A
#
# COMPACT_ATOMS: atom_id res chain seq x y z
N MET A 1 21.23 -31.88 -35.16
CA MET A 1 20.65 -30.84 -34.28
C MET A 1 19.42 -31.44 -33.59
N ALA A 2 19.57 -31.87 -32.34
CA ALA A 2 18.46 -32.42 -31.55
C ALA A 2 17.57 -31.27 -31.09
N LYS A 3 16.30 -31.24 -31.54
CA LYS A 3 15.28 -30.36 -30.96
C LYS A 3 15.09 -30.77 -29.50
N SER A 4 15.53 -29.96 -28.57
CA SER A 4 15.21 -30.08 -27.16
C SER A 4 13.68 -30.22 -27.04
N LYS A 5 13.21 -31.33 -26.50
CA LYS A 5 11.79 -31.48 -26.13
C LYS A 5 11.53 -30.47 -25.06
N ARG A 6 10.70 -29.46 -25.35
CA ARG A 6 10.17 -28.52 -24.33
C ARG A 6 9.45 -29.36 -23.28
N GLU A 7 9.90 -29.30 -22.04
CA GLU A 7 9.22 -29.97 -20.94
C GLU A 7 7.82 -29.38 -20.75
N PHE A 8 6.88 -30.22 -20.33
CA PHE A 8 5.51 -29.80 -20.00
C PHE A 8 5.60 -28.80 -18.83
N GLY A 9 5.57 -27.50 -19.10
CA GLY A 9 5.77 -26.42 -18.11
C GLY A 9 6.60 -25.25 -18.61
N GLU A 10 7.26 -25.36 -19.76
CA GLU A 10 8.05 -24.26 -20.36
C GLU A 10 7.32 -23.48 -21.45
N GLY A 11 6.00 -23.68 -21.62
CA GLY A 11 5.20 -22.99 -22.62
C GLY A 11 4.84 -21.55 -22.21
N PRO A 12 4.70 -20.63 -23.16
CA PRO A 12 4.29 -19.26 -22.87
C PRO A 12 2.93 -19.18 -22.16
N LEU A 13 2.02 -20.10 -22.47
CA LEU A 13 0.72 -20.21 -21.78
C LEU A 13 0.88 -20.55 -20.29
N TYR A 14 1.73 -21.49 -19.95
CA TYR A 14 2.01 -21.86 -18.56
C TYR A 14 2.59 -20.67 -17.78
N THR A 15 3.53 -19.97 -18.38
CA THR A 15 4.12 -18.78 -17.78
C THR A 15 3.07 -17.68 -17.52
N ILE A 16 2.21 -17.40 -18.49
CA ILE A 16 1.13 -16.40 -18.35
C ILE A 16 0.14 -16.83 -17.25
N THR A 17 -0.29 -18.09 -17.22
CA THR A 17 -1.22 -18.62 -16.22
C THR A 17 -0.63 -18.52 -14.81
N ASN A 18 0.65 -18.81 -14.63
CA ASN A 18 1.34 -18.66 -13.35
C ASN A 18 1.40 -17.19 -12.90
N TYR A 19 1.70 -16.26 -13.79
CA TYR A 19 1.70 -14.84 -13.47
C TYR A 19 0.30 -14.37 -13.02
N ILE A 20 -0.75 -14.77 -13.73
CA ILE A 20 -2.14 -14.48 -13.37
C ILE A 20 -2.46 -15.04 -11.98
N PHE A 21 -2.14 -16.31 -11.74
CA PHE A 21 -2.38 -16.97 -10.45
C PHE A 21 -1.63 -16.25 -9.31
N TRP A 22 -0.36 -15.94 -9.49
CA TRP A 22 0.44 -15.24 -8.48
C TRP A 22 -0.08 -13.85 -8.20
N PHE A 23 -0.50 -13.13 -9.24
CA PHE A 23 -1.12 -11.82 -9.11
C PHE A 23 -2.44 -11.90 -8.33
N LEU A 24 -3.32 -12.83 -8.67
CA LEU A 24 -4.60 -13.02 -7.96
C LEU A 24 -4.37 -13.40 -6.49
N LEU A 25 -3.44 -14.31 -6.22
CA LEU A 25 -3.16 -14.75 -4.85
C LEU A 25 -2.57 -13.62 -3.99
N GLY A 26 -1.67 -12.82 -4.54
CA GLY A 26 -1.13 -11.65 -3.85
C GLY A 26 -2.20 -10.61 -3.51
N ASN A 27 -3.10 -10.31 -4.46
CA ASN A 27 -4.23 -9.41 -4.23
C ASN A 27 -5.25 -10.00 -3.24
N LEU A 28 -5.45 -11.32 -3.24
CA LEU A 28 -6.30 -11.99 -2.25
C LEU A 28 -5.78 -11.76 -0.83
N TYR A 29 -4.48 -11.92 -0.60
CA TYR A 29 -3.88 -11.63 0.72
C TYR A 29 -3.98 -10.17 1.09
N PHE A 30 -3.82 -9.26 0.14
CA PHE A 30 -4.05 -7.84 0.36
C PHE A 30 -5.49 -7.56 0.83
N MET A 31 -6.49 -8.14 0.15
CA MET A 31 -7.90 -7.99 0.53
C MET A 31 -8.20 -8.62 1.90
N LEU A 32 -7.67 -9.80 2.19
CA LEU A 32 -7.86 -10.48 3.47
C LEU A 32 -7.35 -9.64 4.66
N LEU A 33 -6.18 -9.02 4.53
CA LEU A 33 -5.64 -8.16 5.59
C LEU A 33 -6.43 -6.86 5.76
N ASN A 34 -7.15 -6.42 4.72
CA ASN A 34 -7.96 -5.22 4.73
C ASN A 34 -9.47 -5.50 4.88
N ILE A 35 -9.88 -6.72 5.28
CA ILE A 35 -11.30 -7.06 5.53
C ILE A 35 -12.00 -6.04 6.43
N PRO A 36 -11.42 -5.58 7.57
CA PRO A 36 -12.09 -4.59 8.42
C PRO A 36 -12.45 -3.31 7.67
N LEU A 37 -11.56 -2.83 6.82
CA LEU A 37 -11.82 -1.65 5.99
C LEU A 37 -12.92 -1.91 4.95
N VAL A 38 -12.86 -3.05 4.27
CA VAL A 38 -13.87 -3.43 3.26
C VAL A 38 -15.27 -3.49 3.89
N LEU A 39 -15.39 -4.09 5.07
CA LEU A 39 -16.66 -4.13 5.82
C LEU A 39 -17.15 -2.73 6.20
N MET A 40 -16.25 -1.86 6.66
CA MET A 40 -16.60 -0.47 6.99
C MET A 40 -17.08 0.32 5.75
N LEU A 41 -16.44 0.12 4.60
CA LEU A 41 -16.88 0.73 3.34
C LEU A 41 -18.25 0.21 2.90
N ILE A 42 -18.51 -1.09 3.03
CA ILE A 42 -19.84 -1.67 2.72
C ILE A 42 -20.90 -1.04 3.62
N ILE A 43 -20.65 -0.92 4.93
CA ILE A 43 -21.58 -0.28 5.88
C ILE A 43 -21.80 1.19 5.49
N PHE A 44 -20.74 1.90 5.13
CA PHE A 44 -20.83 3.30 4.70
C PHE A 44 -21.74 3.48 3.48
N PHE A 45 -21.51 2.71 2.43
CA PHE A 45 -22.30 2.80 1.20
C PHE A 45 -23.74 2.29 1.35
N SER A 46 -23.97 1.30 2.21
CA SER A 46 -25.31 0.74 2.45
C SER A 46 -26.21 1.67 3.24
N ASN A 47 -25.67 2.43 4.20
CA ASN A 47 -26.49 3.28 5.09
C ASN A 47 -26.68 4.71 4.57
N GLY A 48 -25.89 5.14 3.58
CA GLY A 48 -25.87 6.52 3.11
C GLY A 48 -25.34 7.50 4.15
N THR A 49 -25.05 8.73 3.72
CA THR A 49 -24.38 9.74 4.56
C THR A 49 -25.20 10.21 5.76
N ASN A 50 -26.53 10.09 5.71
CA ASN A 50 -27.43 10.63 6.73
C ASN A 50 -27.62 9.73 7.98
N LYS A 51 -27.09 8.51 7.96
CA LYS A 51 -27.24 7.52 9.04
C LYS A 51 -25.91 7.04 9.62
N ILE A 52 -24.84 7.81 9.41
CA ILE A 52 -23.52 7.44 9.90
C ILE A 52 -23.47 7.67 11.42
N PRO A 53 -23.20 6.63 12.24
CA PRO A 53 -23.10 6.77 13.68
C PRO A 53 -21.98 7.71 14.08
N GLN A 54 -22.14 8.39 15.21
CA GLN A 54 -21.07 9.18 15.81
C GLN A 54 -19.89 8.26 16.14
N GLY A 55 -18.69 8.64 15.72
CA GLY A 55 -17.47 7.81 15.89
C GLY A 55 -17.14 6.89 14.71
N PHE A 56 -18.02 6.75 13.72
CA PHE A 56 -17.75 5.93 12.53
C PHE A 56 -16.45 6.33 11.84
N THR A 57 -16.19 7.63 11.69
CA THR A 57 -14.97 8.15 11.07
C THR A 57 -13.72 7.72 11.82
N SER A 58 -13.75 7.71 13.16
CA SER A 58 -12.62 7.28 13.98
C SER A 58 -12.32 5.78 13.80
N ILE A 59 -13.36 4.96 13.74
CA ILE A 59 -13.20 3.52 13.50
C ILE A 59 -12.67 3.28 12.08
N LEU A 60 -13.16 4.01 11.09
CA LEU A 60 -12.71 3.90 9.70
C LEU A 60 -11.21 4.25 9.60
N VAL A 61 -10.75 5.30 10.26
CA VAL A 61 -9.32 5.66 10.31
C VAL A 61 -8.47 4.52 10.89
N ILE A 62 -8.92 3.88 11.97
CA ILE A 62 -8.23 2.71 12.55
C ILE A 62 -8.19 1.55 11.56
N CYS A 63 -9.28 1.31 10.82
CA CYS A 63 -9.34 0.26 9.81
C CYS A 63 -8.44 0.52 8.59
N CYS A 64 -8.02 1.77 8.37
CA CYS A 64 -7.05 2.11 7.31
C CYS A 64 -5.59 1.74 7.66
N ILE A 65 -5.27 1.55 8.94
CA ILE A 65 -3.89 1.27 9.40
C ILE A 65 -3.24 0.09 8.67
N PRO A 66 -3.91 -1.07 8.44
CA PRO A 66 -3.30 -2.21 7.78
C PRO A 66 -3.00 -2.02 6.29
N ILE A 67 -3.56 -0.99 5.63
CA ILE A 67 -3.40 -0.77 4.18
C ILE A 67 -1.93 -0.62 3.81
N ALA A 68 -1.20 0.24 4.53
CA ALA A 68 0.17 0.57 4.21
C ALA A 68 1.12 -0.64 4.25
N PRO A 69 1.17 -1.46 5.33
CA PRO A 69 2.00 -2.65 5.35
C PRO A 69 1.51 -3.73 4.38
N ALA A 70 0.20 -3.85 4.15
CA ALA A 70 -0.34 -4.81 3.18
C ALA A 70 0.03 -4.43 1.73
N ALA A 71 -0.05 -3.13 1.38
CA ALA A 71 0.37 -2.61 0.08
C ALA A 71 1.87 -2.81 -0.14
N THR A 72 2.71 -2.49 0.85
CA THR A 72 4.16 -2.69 0.77
C THR A 72 4.52 -4.16 0.56
N ALA A 73 3.83 -5.08 1.25
CA ALA A 73 4.02 -6.51 1.06
C ALA A 73 3.63 -6.96 -0.36
N LEU A 74 2.50 -6.45 -0.88
CA LEU A 74 2.06 -6.72 -2.24
C LEU A 74 3.10 -6.27 -3.27
N PHE A 75 3.59 -5.03 -3.18
CA PHE A 75 4.62 -4.51 -4.08
C PHE A 75 5.93 -5.29 -3.99
N SER A 76 6.32 -5.74 -2.79
CA SER A 76 7.50 -6.58 -2.58
C SER A 76 7.41 -7.89 -3.35
N VAL A 77 6.27 -8.58 -3.22
CA VAL A 77 6.04 -9.87 -3.91
C VAL A 77 5.92 -9.67 -5.41
N MET A 78 5.18 -8.65 -5.88
CA MET A 78 5.07 -8.35 -7.31
C MET A 78 6.45 -8.03 -7.91
N GLY A 79 7.27 -7.25 -7.22
CA GLY A 79 8.65 -6.99 -7.64
C GLY A 79 9.52 -8.25 -7.65
N LYS A 80 9.28 -9.20 -6.75
CA LYS A 80 9.99 -10.48 -6.71
C LYS A 80 9.59 -11.39 -7.87
N ILE A 81 8.30 -11.48 -8.19
CA ILE A 81 7.77 -12.26 -9.32
C ILE A 81 8.42 -11.84 -10.64
N ILE A 82 8.67 -10.53 -10.83
CA ILE A 82 9.29 -10.03 -12.06
C ILE A 82 10.77 -10.38 -12.13
N ARG A 83 11.48 -10.45 -10.99
CA ARG A 83 12.93 -10.68 -10.93
C ARG A 83 13.31 -12.15 -10.84
N GLU A 84 12.49 -12.94 -10.16
CA GLU A 84 12.80 -14.33 -9.82
C GLU A 84 11.73 -15.25 -10.44
N LYS A 85 12.16 -16.34 -11.05
CA LYS A 85 11.23 -17.30 -11.68
C LYS A 85 10.57 -18.25 -10.68
N ASP A 86 11.16 -18.42 -9.50
CA ASP A 86 10.66 -19.30 -8.44
C ASP A 86 10.27 -18.47 -7.22
N VAL A 87 8.97 -18.32 -7.01
CA VAL A 87 8.41 -17.45 -5.96
C VAL A 87 7.35 -18.21 -5.17
N ASN A 88 7.54 -18.30 -3.86
CA ASN A 88 6.50 -18.78 -2.95
C ASN A 88 5.67 -17.61 -2.42
N ILE A 89 4.57 -17.28 -3.14
CA ILE A 89 3.77 -16.09 -2.88
C ILE A 89 3.35 -15.96 -1.42
N THR A 90 2.81 -17.04 -0.85
CA THR A 90 2.32 -17.03 0.54
C THR A 90 3.44 -16.69 1.52
N LYS A 91 4.55 -17.41 1.46
CA LYS A 91 5.68 -17.22 2.37
C LYS A 91 6.32 -15.85 2.18
N ASP A 92 6.51 -15.44 0.94
CA ASP A 92 7.17 -14.18 0.59
C ASP A 92 6.29 -12.98 0.96
N TYR A 93 4.97 -13.07 0.78
CA TYR A 93 4.03 -12.02 1.16
C TYR A 93 4.05 -11.77 2.68
N PHE A 94 3.86 -12.81 3.49
CA PHE A 94 3.84 -12.64 4.95
C PHE A 94 5.22 -12.31 5.52
N LYS A 95 6.30 -12.77 4.88
CA LYS A 95 7.65 -12.34 5.22
C LYS A 95 7.83 -10.85 4.96
N ALA A 96 7.47 -10.37 3.78
CA ALA A 96 7.55 -8.95 3.40
C ALA A 96 6.67 -8.09 4.31
N TYR A 97 5.44 -8.55 4.62
CA TYR A 97 4.53 -7.88 5.53
C TYR A 97 5.16 -7.66 6.91
N LYS A 98 5.70 -8.71 7.52
CA LYS A 98 6.35 -8.61 8.83
C LYS A 98 7.60 -7.73 8.81
N THR A 99 8.39 -7.89 7.77
CA THR A 99 9.69 -7.21 7.61
C THR A 99 9.53 -5.71 7.47
N ASN A 100 8.56 -5.26 6.66
CA ASN A 100 8.36 -3.84 6.38
C ASN A 100 7.26 -3.21 7.26
N PHE A 101 6.68 -3.97 8.20
CA PHE A 101 5.50 -3.57 8.95
C PHE A 101 5.65 -2.20 9.63
N ILE A 102 6.68 -2.03 10.46
CA ILE A 102 6.87 -0.80 11.24
C ILE A 102 7.15 0.39 10.33
N GLN A 103 7.98 0.21 9.32
CA GLN A 103 8.32 1.28 8.39
C GLN A 103 7.12 1.73 7.57
N SER A 104 6.36 0.79 7.00
CA SER A 104 5.15 1.09 6.24
C SER A 104 4.07 1.69 7.11
N LEU A 105 3.92 1.19 8.35
CA LEU A 105 2.97 1.70 9.31
C LEU A 105 3.25 3.17 9.66
N PHE A 106 4.52 3.53 9.85
CA PHE A 106 4.93 4.91 10.15
C PHE A 106 4.54 5.86 9.01
N PHE A 107 4.89 5.51 7.77
CA PHE A 107 4.54 6.35 6.61
C PHE A 107 3.03 6.39 6.36
N GLY A 108 2.34 5.26 6.50
CA GLY A 108 0.88 5.20 6.36
C GLY A 108 0.15 6.01 7.43
N ALA A 109 0.61 5.97 8.70
CA ALA A 109 0.04 6.76 9.78
C ALA A 109 0.25 8.26 9.56
N LEU A 110 1.43 8.67 9.13
CA LEU A 110 1.74 10.05 8.79
C LEU A 110 0.84 10.56 7.67
N GLU A 111 0.62 9.76 6.66
CA GLU A 111 -0.26 10.08 5.55
C GLU A 111 -1.72 10.21 5.98
N ILE A 112 -2.24 9.25 6.74
CA ILE A 112 -3.61 9.31 7.27
C ILE A 112 -3.78 10.60 8.09
N MET A 113 -2.79 10.95 8.92
CA MET A 113 -2.81 12.19 9.71
C MET A 113 -2.89 13.42 8.80
N LEU A 114 -2.06 13.51 7.76
CA LEU A 114 -2.09 14.61 6.79
C LEU A 114 -3.44 14.73 6.09
N ILE A 115 -3.99 13.61 5.60
CA ILE A 115 -5.30 13.59 4.93
C ILE A 115 -6.42 14.02 5.90
N CYS A 116 -6.36 13.61 7.16
CA CYS A 116 -7.33 14.03 8.18
C CYS A 116 -7.27 15.56 8.40
N ILE A 117 -6.08 16.14 8.54
CA ILE A 117 -5.91 17.60 8.70
C ILE A 117 -6.47 18.33 7.49
N LEU A 118 -6.05 17.98 6.28
CA LEU A 118 -6.52 18.59 5.05
C LEU A 118 -8.04 18.46 4.85
N SER A 119 -8.63 17.35 5.30
CA SER A 119 -10.08 17.13 5.25
C SER A 119 -10.84 18.07 6.20
N ILE A 120 -10.24 18.40 7.34
CA ILE A 120 -10.80 19.41 8.29
C ILE A 120 -10.68 20.80 7.67
N ASP A 121 -9.55 21.13 7.05
CA ASP A 121 -9.34 22.41 6.39
C ASP A 121 -10.36 22.68 5.28
N ILE A 122 -10.65 21.67 4.45
CA ILE A 122 -11.70 21.76 3.41
C ILE A 122 -13.07 22.10 4.05
N LYS A 123 -13.45 21.38 5.10
CA LYS A 123 -14.73 21.64 5.78
C LYS A 123 -14.79 23.05 6.34
N TYR A 124 -13.69 23.52 6.93
CA TYR A 124 -13.59 24.85 7.50
C TYR A 124 -13.69 25.93 6.42
N PHE A 125 -12.99 25.80 5.29
CA PHE A 125 -13.02 26.77 4.20
C PHE A 125 -14.42 26.85 3.55
N ILE A 126 -15.10 25.71 3.36
CA ILE A 126 -16.46 25.70 2.82
C ILE A 126 -17.44 26.38 3.80
N ALA A 127 -17.33 26.08 5.10
CA ALA A 127 -18.23 26.64 6.12
C ALA A 127 -18.03 28.16 6.34
N SER A 128 -16.80 28.65 6.17
CA SER A 128 -16.42 30.05 6.46
C SER A 128 -16.50 30.97 5.24
N ALA A 129 -17.09 30.52 4.12
CA ALA A 129 -17.22 31.26 2.86
C ALA A 129 -15.90 31.87 2.34
N TYR A 130 -14.77 31.17 2.58
CA TYR A 130 -13.49 31.58 2.02
C TYR A 130 -13.47 31.47 0.48
N PRO A 131 -12.58 32.20 -0.21
CA PRO A 131 -12.44 32.09 -1.65
C PRO A 131 -12.23 30.64 -2.10
N GLN A 132 -12.96 30.20 -3.13
CA GLN A 132 -12.89 28.85 -3.68
C GLN A 132 -11.46 28.40 -4.03
N VAL A 133 -10.56 29.34 -4.33
CA VAL A 133 -9.15 29.09 -4.62
C VAL A 133 -8.47 28.33 -3.48
N LEU A 134 -8.78 28.63 -2.21
CA LEU A 134 -8.20 27.91 -1.06
C LEU A 134 -8.67 26.46 -1.00
N THR A 135 -9.95 26.22 -1.20
CA THR A 135 -10.50 24.84 -1.24
C THR A 135 -9.88 24.04 -2.37
N VAL A 136 -9.74 24.63 -3.56
CA VAL A 136 -9.10 23.98 -4.71
C VAL A 136 -7.62 23.69 -4.43
N SER A 137 -6.91 24.62 -3.79
CA SER A 137 -5.49 24.42 -3.43
C SER A 137 -5.30 23.22 -2.50
N VAL A 138 -6.14 23.09 -1.47
CA VAL A 138 -6.09 21.93 -0.57
C VAL A 138 -6.39 20.64 -1.30
N PHE A 139 -7.37 20.64 -2.21
CA PHE A 139 -7.67 19.48 -3.02
C PHE A 139 -6.49 19.05 -3.90
N VAL A 140 -5.79 19.99 -4.52
CA VAL A 140 -4.55 19.73 -5.30
C VAL A 140 -3.47 19.10 -4.42
N ILE A 141 -3.30 19.60 -3.17
CA ILE A 141 -2.35 19.02 -2.22
C ILE A 141 -2.71 17.56 -1.90
N ILE A 142 -4.00 17.23 -1.68
CA ILE A 142 -4.45 15.85 -1.43
C ILE A 142 -4.12 14.94 -2.62
N VAL A 143 -4.38 15.40 -3.85
CA VAL A 143 -4.04 14.65 -5.07
C VAL A 143 -2.53 14.42 -5.17
N PHE A 144 -1.72 15.42 -4.79
CA PHE A 144 -0.27 15.30 -4.79
C PHE A 144 0.23 14.29 -3.75
N ILE A 145 -0.33 14.31 -2.53
CA ILE A 145 -0.03 13.31 -1.49
C ILE A 145 -0.38 11.90 -1.98
N PHE A 146 -1.55 11.74 -2.61
CA PHE A 146 -1.96 10.46 -3.17
C PHE A 146 -1.00 9.98 -4.27
N SER A 147 -0.47 10.90 -5.09
CA SER A 147 0.53 10.58 -6.11
C SER A 147 1.85 10.11 -5.50
N ILE A 148 2.29 10.73 -4.39
CA ILE A 148 3.49 10.30 -3.66
C ILE A 148 3.36 8.86 -3.17
N ASN A 149 2.17 8.45 -2.75
CA ASN A 149 1.89 7.10 -2.29
C ASN A 149 2.18 6.02 -3.32
N LEU A 150 1.90 6.29 -4.59
CA LEU A 150 2.19 5.36 -5.67
C LEU A 150 3.69 5.03 -5.78
N TYR A 151 4.55 5.87 -5.21
CA TYR A 151 6.00 5.68 -5.23
C TYR A 151 6.57 5.23 -3.88
N ILE A 152 6.03 5.71 -2.75
CA ILE A 152 6.64 5.47 -1.44
C ILE A 152 6.59 4.00 -1.02
N PHE A 153 5.47 3.31 -1.22
CA PHE A 153 5.34 1.90 -0.87
C PHE A 153 6.15 0.95 -1.75
N PRO A 154 6.22 1.12 -3.08
CA PRO A 154 7.18 0.40 -3.91
C PRO A 154 8.64 0.64 -3.52
N ILE A 155 9.01 1.86 -3.13
CA ILE A 155 10.36 2.18 -2.65
C ILE A 155 10.66 1.44 -1.36
N ILE A 156 9.78 1.53 -0.34
CA ILE A 156 9.93 0.80 0.92
C ILE A 156 10.04 -0.71 0.68
N SER A 157 9.26 -1.25 -0.26
CA SER A 157 9.28 -2.67 -0.59
C SER A 157 10.60 -3.14 -1.21
N ARG A 158 11.31 -2.26 -1.90
CA ARG A 158 12.54 -2.57 -2.65
C ARG A 158 13.81 -2.27 -1.87
N PHE A 159 13.83 -1.17 -1.15
CA PHE A 159 14.96 -0.73 -0.35
C PHE A 159 14.71 -1.08 1.12
N TYR A 160 14.86 -2.37 1.44
CA TYR A 160 14.89 -2.82 2.80
C TYR A 160 16.18 -2.32 3.49
N LEU A 161 16.16 -1.08 3.88
CA LEU A 161 17.14 -0.52 4.81
C LEU A 161 16.58 -0.72 6.21
N GLY A 162 16.97 -1.80 6.87
CA GLY A 162 16.74 -1.90 8.31
C GLY A 162 17.29 -0.62 8.98
N TRP A 163 16.56 -0.07 9.95
CA TRP A 163 17.02 1.11 10.71
C TRP A 163 18.47 0.98 11.17
N LYS A 164 18.93 -0.26 11.44
CA LYS A 164 20.29 -0.60 11.82
C LYS A 164 21.30 -0.45 10.66
N ASP A 165 20.85 -0.67 9.43
CA ASP A 165 21.72 -0.59 8.24
C ASP A 165 21.85 0.85 7.75
N ILE A 166 20.85 1.71 7.99
CA ILE A 166 20.93 3.16 7.75
C ILE A 166 21.99 3.76 8.65
N PHE A 167 21.97 3.46 9.95
CA PHE A 167 22.98 3.94 10.89
C PHE A 167 24.38 3.35 10.59
N LYS A 168 24.45 2.12 10.11
CA LYS A 168 25.73 1.45 9.82
C LYS A 168 26.38 1.94 8.51
N THR A 169 25.57 2.28 7.49
CA THR A 169 26.08 2.84 6.23
C THR A 169 26.48 4.30 6.37
N GLU A 170 25.80 5.09 7.17
CA GLU A 170 26.17 6.48 7.46
C GLU A 170 27.46 6.55 8.29
N ILE A 171 27.62 5.69 9.31
CA ILE A 171 28.83 5.65 10.15
C ILE A 171 30.01 5.00 9.40
N GLY A 172 29.74 4.00 8.54
CA GLY A 172 30.80 3.33 7.76
C GLY A 172 31.39 4.19 6.63
N ARG A 173 30.66 5.17 6.10
CA ARG A 173 31.15 6.11 5.08
C ARG A 173 31.93 7.30 5.65
N ALA A 174 31.81 7.54 6.97
CA ALA A 174 32.57 8.60 7.64
C ALA A 174 34.03 8.20 7.98
N HIS A 175 34.44 6.96 7.68
CA HIS A 175 35.76 6.42 8.01
C HIS A 175 36.58 5.94 6.80
N VAL A 176 36.27 6.43 5.59
CA VAL A 176 37.14 6.19 4.40
C VAL A 176 37.54 7.50 3.79
#